data_8246b45aa69e25e23da6b8f3f9b1656b
#
_entry.id   8246b45aa69e25e23da6b8f3f9b1656b
#
_cell.length_a   1.000
_cell.length_b   1.000
_cell.length_c   1.000
_cell.angle_alpha   90.00
_cell.angle_beta   90.00
_cell.angle_gamma   90.00
#
_symmetry.space_group_name_H-M   'P 1'
#
loop_
_entity.id
_entity.type
_entity.pdbx_description
1 polymer ?
#
loop_
_entity_poly.entity_id
_entity_poly.type
_entity_poly.pdbx_seq_one_letter_code
_entity_poly.pdbx_strand_id
1 'polypeptide(L)'
;ALSSAASDVYKRQIVRRSIQMPTIPYYGIMEGQVGYINLSSFSGTPSKDFKNAFLDLKKQGATSLVIDLRNNGGGLLDQAVEIVNFFVPRGKTIVTTKGKIKQASNTYKTLREPLDTDIPIAVLVNSGTASSSEILSGSLQDLDRAVIVGNRTYGKGLVQVPRSLPYGGNLKITTSKYYIPSGRCVQAIDYAHRNEDGSVARIPDSLTTVFHTAAGREVRDGGGVSPDLSLIHIS
;
A
#
# COMPACT_ATOMS: atom_id res chain seq x y z
N ALA A 1 56.68 13.10 5.74
CA ALA A 1 55.52 13.90 5.42
C ALA A 1 54.31 12.98 5.27
N LEU A 2 53.45 12.86 6.28
CA LEU A 2 52.19 12.16 6.19
C LEU A 2 51.24 12.99 5.30
N SER A 3 50.79 12.39 4.24
CA SER A 3 50.05 13.01 3.15
C SER A 3 48.80 13.76 3.66
N SER A 4 48.59 14.98 3.19
CA SER A 4 47.45 15.84 3.46
C SER A 4 46.08 15.21 3.12
N ALA A 5 46.08 14.08 2.41
CA ALA A 5 44.88 13.33 2.05
C ALA A 5 44.19 12.63 3.25
N ALA A 6 44.96 12.22 4.27
CA ALA A 6 44.39 11.54 5.44
C ALA A 6 43.70 12.52 6.41
N SER A 7 44.08 13.80 6.42
CA SER A 7 43.42 14.83 7.24
C SER A 7 42.13 15.37 6.60
N ASP A 8 41.94 15.19 5.32
CA ASP A 8 40.80 15.69 4.57
C ASP A 8 39.53 14.83 4.75
N VAL A 9 39.70 13.55 5.08
CA VAL A 9 38.59 12.62 5.35
C VAL A 9 37.79 13.03 6.59
N TYR A 10 38.42 13.64 7.59
CA TYR A 10 37.78 14.08 8.85
C TYR A 10 37.14 15.48 8.77
N LYS A 11 37.35 16.23 7.70
CA LYS A 11 36.86 17.62 7.57
C LYS A 11 35.63 17.77 6.67
N ARG A 12 35.09 16.68 6.13
CA ARG A 12 33.86 16.75 5.32
C ARG A 12 32.65 16.88 6.23
N GLN A 13 32.14 18.08 6.37
CA GLN A 13 30.87 18.33 7.04
C GLN A 13 29.72 18.03 6.08
N ILE A 14 28.84 17.10 6.48
CA ILE A 14 27.57 16.85 5.78
C ILE A 14 26.53 17.75 6.43
N VAL A 15 26.04 18.73 5.67
CA VAL A 15 24.93 19.60 6.11
C VAL A 15 23.64 18.82 5.95
N ARG A 16 22.96 18.52 7.05
CA ARG A 16 21.62 17.90 7.03
C ARG A 16 20.61 18.90 6.48
N ARG A 17 19.90 18.51 5.44
CA ARG A 17 18.79 19.28 4.87
C ARG A 17 17.54 18.40 4.82
N SER A 18 16.38 19.00 4.97
CA SER A 18 15.12 18.33 4.69
C SER A 18 15.00 18.13 3.17
N ILE A 19 14.92 16.89 2.74
CA ILE A 19 14.70 16.52 1.34
C ILE A 19 13.24 16.07 1.23
N GLN A 20 12.48 16.74 0.38
CA GLN A 20 11.13 16.30 0.03
C GLN A 20 11.24 15.26 -1.08
N MET A 21 10.92 14.00 -0.76
CA MET A 21 10.82 12.94 -1.77
C MET A 21 9.42 13.00 -2.39
N PRO A 22 9.31 13.09 -3.74
CA PRO A 22 8.00 13.10 -4.38
C PRO A 22 7.30 11.76 -4.16
N THR A 23 6.00 11.81 -3.86
CA THR A 23 5.18 10.59 -3.68
C THR A 23 4.89 9.91 -5.01
N ILE A 24 4.91 10.69 -6.10
CA ILE A 24 4.84 10.23 -7.49
C ILE A 24 6.12 10.70 -8.21
N PRO A 25 7.19 9.89 -8.18
CA PRO A 25 8.45 10.25 -8.84
C PRO A 25 8.33 10.29 -10.37
N TYR A 26 7.36 9.56 -10.92
CA TYR A 26 7.11 9.52 -12.36
C TYR A 26 5.65 9.19 -12.69
N TYR A 27 5.11 9.84 -13.70
CA TYR A 27 3.90 9.43 -14.41
C TYR A 27 4.00 9.82 -15.89
N GLY A 28 3.28 9.13 -16.77
CA GLY A 28 3.32 9.42 -18.21
C GLY A 28 2.42 8.49 -19.02
N ILE A 29 2.25 8.79 -20.29
CA ILE A 29 1.57 7.93 -21.25
C ILE A 29 2.57 6.93 -21.83
N MET A 30 2.18 5.66 -21.78
CA MET A 30 2.89 4.56 -22.44
C MET A 30 2.23 4.24 -23.78
N GLU A 31 2.87 3.38 -24.57
CA GLU A 31 2.31 2.86 -25.82
C GLU A 31 0.89 2.30 -25.62
N GLY A 32 0.00 2.48 -26.61
CA GLY A 32 -1.41 2.08 -26.50
C GLY A 32 -2.27 2.99 -25.62
N GLN A 33 -1.88 4.24 -25.39
CA GLN A 33 -2.61 5.22 -24.56
C GLN A 33 -2.82 4.74 -23.11
N VAL A 34 -1.87 3.99 -22.59
CA VAL A 34 -1.86 3.53 -21.21
C VAL A 34 -1.26 4.61 -20.31
N GLY A 35 -2.06 5.16 -19.40
CA GLY A 35 -1.57 6.02 -18.34
C GLY A 35 -0.78 5.19 -17.32
N TYR A 36 0.42 5.63 -16.95
CA TYR A 36 1.23 4.99 -15.92
C TYR A 36 1.51 5.98 -14.78
N ILE A 37 1.31 5.54 -13.54
CA ILE A 37 1.61 6.32 -12.33
C ILE A 37 2.45 5.45 -11.38
N ASN A 38 3.67 5.88 -11.09
CA ASN A 38 4.49 5.30 -10.02
C ASN A 38 4.15 5.99 -8.71
N LEU A 39 3.49 5.28 -7.79
CA LEU A 39 3.18 5.75 -6.45
C LEU A 39 4.17 5.10 -5.46
N SER A 40 5.19 5.85 -5.04
CA SER A 40 6.31 5.33 -4.24
C SER A 40 6.08 5.32 -2.73
N SER A 41 5.12 6.14 -2.23
CA SER A 41 4.87 6.31 -0.80
C SER A 41 3.48 6.89 -0.53
N PHE A 42 2.93 6.61 0.66
CA PHE A 42 1.72 7.24 1.19
C PHE A 42 2.05 8.27 2.27
N SER A 43 3.14 9.03 2.12
CA SER A 43 3.52 10.15 2.98
C SER A 43 3.06 11.50 2.41
N GLY A 44 2.82 12.47 3.25
CA GLY A 44 2.38 13.81 2.79
C GLY A 44 0.96 13.81 2.21
N THR A 45 0.81 14.21 0.96
CA THR A 45 -0.49 14.34 0.26
C THR A 45 -0.57 13.52 -1.04
N PRO A 46 -0.27 12.23 -1.01
CA PRO A 46 -0.19 11.40 -2.22
C PRO A 46 -1.51 11.32 -2.99
N SER A 47 -2.66 11.39 -2.33
CA SER A 47 -3.96 11.39 -3.01
C SER A 47 -4.16 12.62 -3.89
N LYS A 48 -3.71 13.79 -3.44
CA LYS A 48 -3.74 15.02 -4.23
C LYS A 48 -2.82 14.92 -5.45
N ASP A 49 -1.60 14.45 -5.23
CA ASP A 49 -0.60 14.30 -6.30
C ASP A 49 -1.07 13.27 -7.32
N PHE A 50 -1.63 12.15 -6.86
CA PHE A 50 -2.23 11.11 -7.70
C PHE A 50 -3.40 11.63 -8.52
N LYS A 51 -4.31 12.38 -7.91
CA LYS A 51 -5.44 13.00 -8.61
C LYS A 51 -4.95 13.91 -9.74
N ASN A 52 -3.96 14.76 -9.47
CA ASN A 52 -3.41 15.66 -10.47
C ASN A 52 -2.77 14.90 -11.64
N ALA A 53 -1.94 13.88 -11.34
CA ALA A 53 -1.32 13.02 -12.34
C ALA A 53 -2.38 12.28 -13.18
N PHE A 54 -3.40 11.70 -12.53
CA PHE A 54 -4.48 10.99 -13.23
C PHE A 54 -5.27 11.90 -14.17
N LEU A 55 -5.67 13.10 -13.70
CA LEU A 55 -6.42 14.06 -14.53
C LEU A 55 -5.58 14.58 -15.70
N ASP A 56 -4.27 14.74 -15.51
CA ASP A 56 -3.36 15.11 -16.59
C ASP A 56 -3.24 14.00 -17.63
N LEU A 57 -3.07 12.74 -17.21
CA LEU A 57 -3.07 11.58 -18.11
C LEU A 57 -4.38 11.46 -18.91
N LYS A 58 -5.52 11.70 -18.26
CA LYS A 58 -6.84 11.71 -18.97
C LYS A 58 -6.89 12.80 -20.04
N LYS A 59 -6.36 14.00 -19.77
CA LYS A 59 -6.27 15.08 -20.78
C LYS A 59 -5.37 14.71 -21.94
N GLN A 60 -4.31 13.93 -21.68
CA GLN A 60 -3.39 13.42 -22.71
C GLN A 60 -3.97 12.23 -23.49
N GLY A 61 -5.21 11.76 -23.16
CA GLY A 61 -5.89 10.70 -23.87
C GLY A 61 -5.69 9.29 -23.30
N ALA A 62 -5.31 9.14 -22.03
CA ALA A 62 -5.24 7.82 -21.39
C ALA A 62 -6.59 7.11 -21.43
N THR A 63 -6.61 5.88 -21.95
CA THR A 63 -7.80 5.00 -22.02
C THR A 63 -7.76 3.87 -21.00
N SER A 64 -6.60 3.62 -20.37
CA SER A 64 -6.38 2.65 -19.30
C SER A 64 -5.32 3.18 -18.34
N LEU A 65 -5.21 2.59 -17.14
CA LEU A 65 -4.32 3.06 -16.08
C LEU A 65 -3.51 1.90 -15.49
N VAL A 66 -2.23 2.11 -15.35
CA VAL A 66 -1.33 1.28 -14.55
C VAL A 66 -0.90 2.05 -13.32
N ILE A 67 -1.14 1.48 -12.13
CA ILE A 67 -0.69 2.01 -10.85
C ILE A 67 0.46 1.13 -10.36
N ASP A 68 1.66 1.67 -10.27
CA ASP A 68 2.82 0.92 -9.79
C ASP A 68 3.05 1.15 -8.30
N LEU A 69 2.84 0.09 -7.51
CA LEU A 69 3.06 0.04 -6.06
C LEU A 69 4.25 -0.83 -5.67
N ARG A 70 5.07 -1.26 -6.62
CA ARG A 70 6.25 -2.07 -6.32
C ARG A 70 7.20 -1.31 -5.40
N ASN A 71 7.65 -1.98 -4.33
CA ASN A 71 8.50 -1.42 -3.27
C ASN A 71 7.88 -0.25 -2.48
N ASN A 72 6.57 -0.03 -2.58
CA ASN A 72 5.87 0.95 -1.77
C ASN A 72 5.47 0.33 -0.42
N GLY A 73 6.19 0.69 0.65
CA GLY A 73 5.96 0.20 2.02
C GLY A 73 4.70 0.76 2.72
N GLY A 74 3.89 1.57 2.03
CA GLY A 74 2.67 2.18 2.56
C GLY A 74 2.88 3.56 3.16
N GLY A 75 2.10 3.88 4.19
CA GLY A 75 2.07 5.16 4.91
C GLY A 75 0.68 5.46 5.48
N LEU A 76 0.12 6.62 5.17
CA LEU A 76 -1.16 7.08 5.70
C LEU A 76 -2.33 6.29 5.11
N LEU A 77 -3.15 5.68 5.97
CA LEU A 77 -4.28 4.83 5.59
C LEU A 77 -5.37 5.63 4.86
N ASP A 78 -5.70 6.83 5.35
CA ASP A 78 -6.72 7.72 4.78
C ASP A 78 -6.39 8.10 3.33
N GLN A 79 -5.11 8.24 2.99
CA GLN A 79 -4.66 8.54 1.65
C GLN A 79 -4.89 7.37 0.67
N ALA A 80 -4.73 6.13 1.13
CA ALA A 80 -5.08 4.96 0.32
C ALA A 80 -6.59 4.88 0.09
N VAL A 81 -7.41 5.12 1.12
CA VAL A 81 -8.87 5.18 1.00
C VAL A 81 -9.31 6.25 0.01
N GLU A 82 -8.68 7.43 0.05
CA GLU A 82 -9.02 8.53 -0.88
C GLU A 82 -8.67 8.17 -2.34
N ILE A 83 -7.54 7.48 -2.59
CA ILE A 83 -7.20 7.04 -3.95
C ILE A 83 -8.18 5.97 -4.44
N VAL A 84 -8.60 5.02 -3.60
CA VAL A 84 -9.65 4.06 -3.97
C VAL A 84 -10.95 4.79 -4.32
N ASN A 85 -11.30 5.85 -3.57
CA ASN A 85 -12.51 6.64 -3.83
C ASN A 85 -12.51 7.30 -5.23
N PHE A 86 -11.38 7.50 -5.87
CA PHE A 86 -11.35 8.03 -7.24
C PHE A 86 -11.95 7.07 -8.27
N PHE A 87 -12.00 5.77 -7.96
CA PHE A 87 -12.36 4.71 -8.90
C PHE A 87 -13.56 3.85 -8.46
N VAL A 88 -14.09 4.09 -7.27
CA VAL A 88 -15.14 3.26 -6.66
C VAL A 88 -16.33 4.13 -6.28
N PRO A 89 -17.57 3.70 -6.56
CA PRO A 89 -18.78 4.45 -6.21
C PRO A 89 -18.85 4.83 -4.73
N ARG A 90 -19.51 5.93 -4.44
CA ARG A 90 -19.72 6.43 -3.08
C ARG A 90 -20.42 5.40 -2.18
N GLY A 91 -20.07 5.36 -0.89
CA GLY A 91 -20.69 4.53 0.15
C GLY A 91 -20.11 3.13 0.29
N LYS A 92 -19.15 2.74 -0.53
CA LYS A 92 -18.48 1.42 -0.42
C LYS A 92 -17.51 1.39 0.75
N THR A 93 -17.55 0.32 1.54
CA THR A 93 -16.55 0.08 2.59
C THR A 93 -15.24 -0.31 1.94
N ILE A 94 -14.14 0.36 2.32
CA ILE A 94 -12.80 0.14 1.79
C ILE A 94 -11.93 -0.60 2.80
N VAL A 95 -11.96 -0.19 4.05
CA VAL A 95 -11.20 -0.85 5.11
C VAL A 95 -11.92 -0.69 6.45
N THR A 96 -11.88 -1.75 7.25
CA THR A 96 -12.35 -1.73 8.63
C THR A 96 -11.17 -2.06 9.55
N THR A 97 -10.93 -1.24 10.55
CA THR A 97 -9.97 -1.54 11.62
C THR A 97 -10.71 -2.15 12.80
N LYS A 98 -10.14 -3.18 13.42
CA LYS A 98 -10.67 -3.81 14.64
C LYS A 98 -9.56 -3.90 15.68
N GLY A 99 -9.75 -3.24 16.81
CA GLY A 99 -8.85 -3.23 17.96
C GLY A 99 -9.50 -3.78 19.22
N LYS A 100 -8.71 -3.96 20.27
CA LYS A 100 -9.22 -4.41 21.59
C LYS A 100 -10.15 -3.40 22.23
N ILE A 101 -9.92 -2.11 21.97
CA ILE A 101 -10.75 -1.02 22.50
C ILE A 101 -11.60 -0.43 21.36
N LYS A 102 -12.81 0.06 21.70
CA LYS A 102 -13.78 0.57 20.72
C LYS A 102 -13.20 1.70 19.86
N GLN A 103 -12.40 2.59 20.46
CA GLN A 103 -11.78 3.73 19.79
C GLN A 103 -10.74 3.32 18.71
N ALA A 104 -10.24 2.09 18.76
CA ALA A 104 -9.31 1.53 17.77
C ALA A 104 -10.03 0.80 16.62
N SER A 105 -11.37 0.81 16.63
CA SER A 105 -12.21 0.16 15.62
C SER A 105 -12.97 1.22 14.82
N ASN A 106 -12.69 1.27 13.51
CA ASN A 106 -13.27 2.25 12.59
C ASN A 106 -13.60 1.59 11.25
N THR A 107 -14.58 2.15 10.54
CA THR A 107 -14.91 1.75 9.16
C THR A 107 -14.72 2.94 8.24
N TYR A 108 -13.88 2.77 7.25
CA TYR A 108 -13.58 3.78 6.24
C TYR A 108 -14.33 3.44 4.96
N LYS A 109 -15.08 4.41 4.44
CA LYS A 109 -15.90 4.28 3.24
C LYS A 109 -15.52 5.34 2.22
N THR A 110 -15.87 5.10 0.97
CA THR A 110 -15.85 6.15 -0.05
C THR A 110 -16.89 7.21 0.28
N LEU A 111 -16.48 8.47 0.33
CA LEU A 111 -17.33 9.58 0.77
C LEU A 111 -17.69 10.55 -0.35
N ARG A 112 -16.93 10.53 -1.45
CA ARG A 112 -17.08 11.45 -2.59
C ARG A 112 -17.48 10.70 -3.83
N GLU A 113 -18.02 11.42 -4.81
CA GLU A 113 -18.21 10.88 -6.14
C GLU A 113 -16.85 10.50 -6.77
N PRO A 114 -16.77 9.37 -7.46
CA PRO A 114 -15.55 8.92 -8.11
C PRO A 114 -15.14 9.86 -9.26
N LEU A 115 -13.87 9.82 -9.62
CA LEU A 115 -13.37 10.51 -10.81
C LEU A 115 -13.68 9.72 -12.09
N ASP A 116 -13.57 8.39 -12.02
CA ASP A 116 -13.77 7.49 -13.16
C ASP A 116 -14.03 6.06 -12.65
N THR A 117 -15.21 5.52 -12.88
CA THR A 117 -15.56 4.14 -12.50
C THR A 117 -15.26 3.12 -13.60
N ASP A 118 -14.97 3.57 -14.82
CA ASP A 118 -14.96 2.71 -16.00
C ASP A 118 -13.57 2.44 -16.56
N ILE A 119 -12.61 3.36 -16.36
CA ILE A 119 -11.24 3.20 -16.88
C ILE A 119 -10.65 1.85 -16.41
N PRO A 120 -10.15 0.98 -17.31
CA PRO A 120 -9.46 -0.25 -16.93
C PRO A 120 -8.22 0.05 -16.08
N ILE A 121 -8.03 -0.69 -14.97
CA ILE A 121 -6.91 -0.49 -14.04
C ILE A 121 -6.15 -1.79 -13.84
N ALA A 122 -4.83 -1.73 -14.00
CA ALA A 122 -3.89 -2.73 -13.51
C ALA A 122 -3.04 -2.15 -12.37
N VAL A 123 -2.80 -2.94 -11.32
CA VAL A 123 -1.96 -2.53 -10.19
C VAL A 123 -0.75 -3.45 -10.12
N LEU A 124 0.45 -2.88 -10.25
CA LEU A 124 1.70 -3.63 -10.15
C LEU A 124 2.13 -3.72 -8.68
N VAL A 125 2.39 -4.94 -8.23
CA VAL A 125 2.77 -5.23 -6.85
C VAL A 125 3.96 -6.19 -6.76
N ASN A 126 4.69 -6.14 -5.65
CA ASN A 126 5.74 -7.11 -5.31
C ASN A 126 5.85 -7.32 -3.79
N SER A 127 6.81 -8.12 -3.36
CA SER A 127 7.06 -8.41 -1.94
C SER A 127 7.42 -7.19 -1.08
N GLY A 128 7.80 -6.06 -1.69
CA GLY A 128 8.00 -4.78 -1.01
C GLY A 128 6.74 -3.92 -0.88
N THR A 129 5.63 -4.31 -1.55
CA THR A 129 4.33 -3.63 -1.44
C THR A 129 3.69 -3.97 -0.09
N ALA A 130 3.44 -2.98 0.78
CA ALA A 130 2.99 -3.24 2.15
C ALA A 130 1.98 -2.20 2.67
N SER A 131 1.18 -2.59 3.70
CA SER A 131 0.33 -1.70 4.50
C SER A 131 -0.70 -0.93 3.66
N SER A 132 -0.65 0.40 3.59
CA SER A 132 -1.59 1.23 2.80
C SER A 132 -1.58 0.87 1.31
N SER A 133 -0.46 0.40 0.77
CA SER A 133 -0.39 -0.13 -0.60
C SER A 133 -1.20 -1.41 -0.75
N GLU A 134 -1.25 -2.25 0.29
CA GLU A 134 -2.08 -3.46 0.31
C GLU A 134 -3.56 -3.13 0.52
N ILE A 135 -3.87 -2.04 1.23
CA ILE A 135 -5.24 -1.52 1.30
C ILE A 135 -5.69 -1.07 -0.09
N LEU A 136 -4.88 -0.28 -0.80
CA LEU A 136 -5.22 0.19 -2.14
C LEU A 136 -5.39 -0.99 -3.11
N SER A 137 -4.36 -1.83 -3.27
CA SER A 137 -4.39 -2.94 -4.22
C SER A 137 -5.46 -3.98 -3.87
N GLY A 138 -5.52 -4.40 -2.60
CA GLY A 138 -6.47 -5.41 -2.15
C GLY A 138 -7.92 -4.93 -2.18
N SER A 139 -8.19 -3.64 -1.89
CA SER A 139 -9.54 -3.10 -2.00
C SER A 139 -10.02 -3.01 -3.45
N LEU A 140 -9.16 -2.59 -4.37
CA LEU A 140 -9.48 -2.58 -5.80
C LEU A 140 -9.69 -4.00 -6.34
N GLN A 141 -8.93 -4.99 -5.84
CA GLN A 141 -9.11 -6.41 -6.16
C GLN A 141 -10.45 -6.94 -5.62
N ASP A 142 -10.73 -6.73 -4.34
CA ASP A 142 -11.93 -7.25 -3.67
C ASP A 142 -13.22 -6.64 -4.23
N LEU A 143 -13.15 -5.43 -4.75
CA LEU A 143 -14.27 -4.74 -5.41
C LEU A 143 -14.31 -5.00 -6.93
N ASP A 144 -13.47 -5.89 -7.44
CA ASP A 144 -13.35 -6.23 -8.88
C ASP A 144 -13.12 -5.00 -9.77
N ARG A 145 -12.41 -3.99 -9.22
CA ARG A 145 -12.18 -2.72 -9.92
C ARG A 145 -10.83 -2.68 -10.65
N ALA A 146 -9.88 -3.53 -10.26
CA ALA A 146 -8.57 -3.63 -10.89
C ALA A 146 -8.09 -5.07 -10.96
N VAL A 147 -7.17 -5.32 -11.89
CA VAL A 147 -6.37 -6.55 -11.98
C VAL A 147 -5.06 -6.30 -11.27
N ILE A 148 -4.68 -7.20 -10.36
CA ILE A 148 -3.42 -7.14 -9.62
C ILE A 148 -2.37 -8.00 -10.33
N VAL A 149 -1.22 -7.40 -10.64
CA VAL A 149 -0.18 -8.03 -11.46
C VAL A 149 1.16 -8.01 -10.71
N GLY A 150 1.87 -9.10 -10.69
CA GLY A 150 3.21 -9.20 -10.10
C GLY A 150 3.41 -10.35 -9.14
N ASN A 151 3.95 -10.08 -7.96
CA ASN A 151 4.19 -11.07 -6.92
C ASN A 151 3.38 -10.77 -5.67
N ARG A 152 3.12 -11.81 -4.84
CA ARG A 152 2.45 -11.68 -3.55
C ARG A 152 3.07 -10.55 -2.72
N THR A 153 2.25 -9.70 -2.12
CA THR A 153 2.68 -8.55 -1.33
C THR A 153 3.26 -8.96 0.03
N TYR A 154 3.72 -7.99 0.80
CA TYR A 154 4.41 -8.21 2.08
C TYR A 154 3.52 -8.91 3.13
N GLY A 155 2.26 -8.50 3.27
CA GLY A 155 1.33 -9.01 4.28
C GLY A 155 1.42 -8.26 5.62
N LYS A 156 1.32 -6.92 5.60
CA LYS A 156 1.26 -6.09 6.81
C LYS A 156 -0.17 -5.60 7.04
N GLY A 157 -0.92 -6.33 7.85
CA GLY A 157 -2.32 -6.07 8.19
C GLY A 157 -2.54 -5.43 9.58
N LEU A 158 -1.49 -4.83 10.17
CA LEU A 158 -1.53 -4.22 11.50
C LEU A 158 -1.45 -2.70 11.43
N VAL A 159 -2.30 -2.03 12.22
CA VAL A 159 -2.27 -0.59 12.44
C VAL A 159 -1.36 -0.30 13.63
N GLN A 160 -0.35 0.51 13.41
CA GLN A 160 0.61 0.94 14.42
C GLN A 160 0.53 2.45 14.62
N VAL A 161 0.45 2.88 15.86
CA VAL A 161 0.36 4.30 16.25
C VAL A 161 1.55 4.67 17.11
N PRO A 162 2.30 5.73 16.75
CA PRO A 162 3.33 6.28 17.63
C PRO A 162 2.69 6.95 18.85
N ARG A 163 3.27 6.74 20.01
CA ARG A 163 2.92 7.42 21.27
C ARG A 163 4.16 8.07 21.83
N SER A 164 4.09 9.36 22.03
CA SER A 164 5.19 10.10 22.67
C SER A 164 5.31 9.70 24.14
N LEU A 165 6.54 9.49 24.58
CA LEU A 165 6.90 9.20 25.95
C LEU A 165 7.64 10.41 26.56
N PRO A 166 7.74 10.48 27.90
CA PRO A 166 8.64 11.43 28.56
C PRO A 166 10.07 11.38 27.97
N TYR A 167 10.78 12.49 28.11
CA TYR A 167 12.17 12.65 27.63
C TYR A 167 12.38 12.50 26.11
N GLY A 168 11.35 12.78 25.29
CA GLY A 168 11.44 12.76 23.83
C GLY A 168 11.46 11.36 23.21
N GLY A 169 11.19 10.31 23.99
CA GLY A 169 11.03 8.95 23.49
C GLY A 169 9.72 8.77 22.72
N ASN A 170 9.69 7.79 21.81
CA ASN A 170 8.49 7.40 21.10
C ASN A 170 8.31 5.89 21.18
N LEU A 171 7.10 5.45 21.52
CA LEU A 171 6.68 4.06 21.52
C LEU A 171 5.74 3.80 20.35
N LYS A 172 6.05 2.81 19.49
CA LYS A 172 5.19 2.38 18.40
C LYS A 172 4.37 1.18 18.86
N ILE A 173 3.04 1.39 18.96
CA ILE A 173 2.12 0.39 19.51
C ILE A 173 1.21 -0.12 18.39
N THR A 174 1.04 -1.44 18.29
CA THR A 174 0.00 -2.07 17.47
C THR A 174 -1.34 -1.94 18.19
N THR A 175 -2.32 -1.28 17.57
CA THR A 175 -3.63 -1.00 18.15
C THR A 175 -4.75 -1.82 17.54
N SER A 176 -4.64 -2.20 16.27
CA SER A 176 -5.71 -2.87 15.51
C SER A 176 -5.15 -3.75 14.39
N LYS A 177 -6.01 -4.67 13.91
CA LYS A 177 -5.90 -5.30 12.59
C LYS A 177 -6.78 -4.55 11.63
N TYR A 178 -6.44 -4.56 10.34
CA TYR A 178 -7.35 -4.05 9.32
C TYR A 178 -7.84 -5.16 8.38
N TYR A 179 -9.04 -4.95 7.87
CA TYR A 179 -9.78 -5.86 7.02
C TYR A 179 -10.24 -5.10 5.79
N ILE A 180 -9.95 -5.63 4.60
CA ILE A 180 -10.31 -5.02 3.31
C ILE A 180 -11.72 -5.47 2.89
N PRO A 181 -12.29 -5.03 1.77
CA PRO A 181 -13.74 -5.15 1.49
C PRO A 181 -14.31 -6.57 1.56
N SER A 182 -13.59 -7.60 1.15
CA SER A 182 -14.03 -9.00 1.28
C SER A 182 -14.14 -9.47 2.74
N GLY A 183 -13.61 -8.72 3.70
CA GLY A 183 -13.52 -9.09 5.12
C GLY A 183 -12.23 -9.80 5.48
N ARG A 184 -11.33 -10.06 4.54
CA ARG A 184 -10.04 -10.71 4.79
C ARG A 184 -9.04 -9.75 5.44
N CYS A 185 -8.15 -10.31 6.27
CA CYS A 185 -6.98 -9.62 6.81
C CYS A 185 -5.72 -10.07 6.06
N VAL A 186 -4.97 -9.15 5.50
CA VAL A 186 -3.76 -9.46 4.73
C VAL A 186 -2.55 -9.79 5.58
N GLN A 187 -2.66 -9.78 6.93
CA GLN A 187 -1.55 -10.04 7.85
C GLN A 187 -0.93 -11.43 7.64
N ALA A 188 0.34 -11.46 7.22
CA ALA A 188 1.04 -12.71 6.90
C ALA A 188 1.91 -13.22 8.05
N ILE A 189 2.36 -12.37 8.95
CA ILE A 189 3.26 -12.75 10.05
C ILE A 189 2.43 -13.02 11.29
N ASP A 190 2.62 -14.20 11.90
CA ASP A 190 1.98 -14.59 13.16
C ASP A 190 2.83 -14.13 14.35
N TYR A 191 2.51 -12.96 14.89
CA TYR A 191 3.16 -12.44 16.09
C TYR A 191 2.65 -13.05 17.39
N ALA A 192 1.55 -13.84 17.36
CA ALA A 192 0.98 -14.48 18.54
C ALA A 192 1.78 -15.71 18.95
N HIS A 193 2.34 -16.40 17.98
CA HIS A 193 3.13 -17.61 18.19
C HIS A 193 4.58 -17.33 17.81
N ARG A 194 5.47 -17.33 18.80
CA ARG A 194 6.91 -17.18 18.60
C ARG A 194 7.60 -18.54 18.73
N ASN A 195 8.61 -18.75 17.90
CA ASN A 195 9.52 -19.87 18.03
C ASN A 195 10.38 -19.74 19.31
N GLU A 196 11.04 -20.80 19.72
CA GLU A 196 11.93 -20.82 20.90
C GLU A 196 13.06 -19.79 20.81
N ASP A 197 13.54 -19.49 19.60
CA ASP A 197 14.57 -18.48 19.31
C ASP A 197 14.02 -17.04 19.26
N GLY A 198 12.71 -16.84 19.52
CA GLY A 198 12.02 -15.55 19.46
C GLY A 198 11.63 -15.09 18.07
N SER A 199 11.99 -15.82 17.02
CA SER A 199 11.55 -15.55 15.66
C SER A 199 10.04 -15.75 15.47
N VAL A 200 9.47 -15.17 14.39
CA VAL A 200 8.06 -15.29 14.05
C VAL A 200 7.92 -15.93 12.67
N ALA A 201 6.95 -16.83 12.54
CA ALA A 201 6.66 -17.50 11.28
C ALA A 201 5.61 -16.72 10.46
N ARG A 202 5.56 -17.00 9.17
CA ARG A 202 4.42 -16.64 8.33
C ARG A 202 3.29 -17.63 8.54
N ILE A 203 2.05 -17.15 8.39
CA ILE A 203 0.87 -18.02 8.39
C ILE A 203 0.99 -18.95 7.17
N PRO A 204 1.01 -20.29 7.38
CA PRO A 204 1.05 -21.24 6.27
C PRO A 204 -0.19 -21.11 5.37
N ASP A 205 -0.04 -21.31 4.06
CA ASP A 205 -1.17 -21.23 3.11
C ASP A 205 -2.31 -22.22 3.47
N SER A 206 -1.99 -23.35 4.11
CA SER A 206 -2.97 -24.33 4.60
C SER A 206 -3.87 -23.81 5.72
N LEU A 207 -3.46 -22.78 6.44
CA LEU A 207 -4.23 -22.15 7.53
C LEU A 207 -4.95 -20.87 7.09
N THR A 208 -4.83 -20.49 5.82
CA THR A 208 -5.53 -19.32 5.28
C THR A 208 -6.99 -19.61 5.01
N THR A 209 -7.83 -18.61 5.22
CA THR A 209 -9.27 -18.70 4.97
C THR A 209 -9.60 -18.14 3.58
N VAL A 210 -10.53 -18.81 2.89
CA VAL A 210 -11.05 -18.34 1.59
C VAL A 210 -12.11 -17.27 1.83
N PHE A 211 -11.99 -16.19 1.08
CA PHE A 211 -12.96 -15.10 0.95
C PHE A 211 -13.29 -14.91 -0.53
N HIS A 212 -14.27 -14.06 -0.82
CA HIS A 212 -14.70 -13.80 -2.20
C HIS A 212 -14.72 -12.30 -2.47
N THR A 213 -14.32 -11.93 -3.68
CA THR A 213 -14.49 -10.58 -4.20
C THR A 213 -15.97 -10.26 -4.43
N ALA A 214 -16.30 -9.03 -4.79
CA ALA A 214 -17.68 -8.62 -5.11
C ALA A 214 -18.30 -9.45 -6.25
N ALA A 215 -17.50 -9.89 -7.23
CA ALA A 215 -17.93 -10.76 -8.34
C ALA A 215 -17.77 -12.26 -8.05
N GLY A 216 -17.39 -12.66 -6.84
CA GLY A 216 -17.30 -14.06 -6.43
C GLY A 216 -15.98 -14.76 -6.74
N ARG A 217 -14.92 -14.04 -7.14
CA ARG A 217 -13.58 -14.63 -7.32
C ARG A 217 -12.99 -14.99 -5.95
N GLU A 218 -12.33 -16.15 -5.85
CA GLU A 218 -11.66 -16.55 -4.61
C GLU A 218 -10.43 -15.69 -4.32
N VAL A 219 -10.33 -15.22 -3.08
CA VAL A 219 -9.16 -14.55 -2.49
C VAL A 219 -8.90 -15.11 -1.10
N ARG A 220 -7.69 -15.00 -0.57
CA ARG A 220 -7.33 -15.57 0.72
C ARG A 220 -6.78 -14.50 1.66
N ASP A 221 -6.94 -14.74 2.96
CA ASP A 221 -6.27 -13.97 4.02
C ASP A 221 -4.86 -14.51 4.33
N GLY A 222 -4.23 -13.96 5.37
CA GLY A 222 -3.02 -14.56 5.98
C GLY A 222 -1.74 -14.48 5.16
N GLY A 223 -1.79 -14.01 3.92
CA GLY A 223 -0.63 -14.07 3.02
C GLY A 223 -0.29 -12.80 2.24
N GLY A 224 -0.82 -11.64 2.62
CA GLY A 224 -0.77 -10.44 1.80
C GLY A 224 -1.84 -10.48 0.70
N VAL A 225 -1.67 -9.63 -0.32
CA VAL A 225 -2.48 -9.62 -1.53
C VAL A 225 -1.80 -10.51 -2.56
N SER A 226 -2.48 -11.59 -2.97
CA SER A 226 -2.01 -12.43 -4.07
C SER A 226 -2.40 -11.79 -5.40
N PRO A 227 -1.49 -11.70 -6.39
CA PRO A 227 -1.80 -11.15 -7.69
C PRO A 227 -2.77 -12.05 -8.46
N ASP A 228 -3.58 -11.44 -9.33
CA ASP A 228 -4.45 -12.15 -10.28
C ASP A 228 -3.61 -12.72 -11.43
N LEU A 229 -2.53 -12.01 -11.81
CA LEU A 229 -1.56 -12.43 -12.79
C LEU A 229 -0.14 -12.42 -12.18
N SER A 230 0.42 -13.60 -12.00
CA SER A 230 1.79 -13.75 -11.47
C SER A 230 2.82 -13.64 -12.58
N LEU A 231 3.89 -12.86 -12.33
CA LEU A 231 5.04 -12.73 -13.24
C LEU A 231 6.12 -13.81 -13.03
N ILE A 232 5.91 -14.77 -12.12
CA ILE A 232 6.90 -15.82 -11.79
C ILE A 232 7.15 -16.77 -12.98
N HIS A 233 6.26 -16.81 -13.97
CA HIS A 233 6.33 -17.73 -15.11
C HIS A 233 6.56 -17.03 -16.46
N ILE A 234 6.97 -15.77 -16.46
CA ILE A 234 7.39 -15.07 -17.68
C ILE A 234 8.93 -15.12 -17.72
N SER A 235 9.46 -16.23 -18.16
CA SER A 235 10.88 -16.41 -18.56
C SER A 235 10.95 -16.83 -20.01
#